data_47c9c9153417c7632eed5481da812a0c
#
_entry.id   47c9c9153417c7632eed5481da812a0c
#
_cell.length_a   1.000
_cell.length_b   1.000
_cell.length_c   1.000
_cell.angle_alpha   90.00
_cell.angle_beta   90.00
_cell.angle_gamma   90.00
#
_symmetry.space_group_name_H-M   'P 1'
#
loop_
_entity.id
_entity.type
_entity.pdbx_description
1 polymer ?
#
loop_
_entity_poly.entity_id
_entity_poly.type
_entity_poly.pdbx_seq_one_letter_code
_entity_poly.pdbx_strand_id
1 'polypeptide(L)' 'MYFINIYDKSTNKSWEEKFESYYFFRKRVTKLKYSKKLVVTSRSSLIG' A
#
# COMPACT_ATOMS: atom_id res chain seq x y z
N MET A 1 3.78 10.78 7.73
CA MET A 1 4.24 9.60 6.97
C MET A 1 3.10 8.61 6.82
N TYR A 2 3.02 7.97 5.67
CA TYR A 2 1.92 7.06 5.35
C TYR A 2 2.47 5.66 5.13
N PHE A 3 1.73 4.66 5.61
CA PHE A 3 2.14 3.25 5.52
C PHE A 3 1.01 2.44 4.92
N ILE A 4 1.37 1.47 4.09
CA ILE A 4 0.42 0.48 3.59
C ILE A 4 1.04 -0.90 3.69
N ASN A 5 0.23 -1.89 4.00
CA ASN A 5 0.62 -3.29 3.94
C ASN A 5 -0.01 -3.91 2.70
N ILE A 6 0.81 -4.58 1.92
CA ILE A 6 0.42 -5.17 0.65
C ILE A 6 0.58 -6.69 0.74
N TYR A 7 -0.40 -7.40 0.22
CA TYR A 7 -0.36 -8.86 0.13
C TYR A 7 -0.39 -9.27 -1.34
N ASP A 8 0.55 -10.12 -1.74
CA ASP A 8 0.62 -10.68 -3.09
C ASP A 8 -0.03 -12.07 -3.08
N LYS A 9 -1.17 -12.19 -3.76
CA LYS A 9 -1.92 -13.44 -3.80
C LYS A 9 -1.21 -14.53 -4.59
N SER A 10 -0.37 -14.16 -5.55
CA SER A 10 0.29 -15.14 -6.42
C SER A 10 1.47 -15.82 -5.73
N THR A 11 2.17 -15.13 -4.83
CA THR A 11 3.34 -15.65 -4.14
C THR A 11 3.13 -15.86 -2.65
N ASN A 12 1.97 -15.44 -2.11
CA ASN A 12 1.66 -15.47 -0.67
C ASN A 12 2.65 -14.67 0.16
N LYS A 13 3.19 -13.59 -0.40
CA LYS A 13 4.11 -12.70 0.29
C LYS A 13 3.42 -11.41 0.65
N SER A 14 3.85 -10.79 1.74
CA SER A 14 3.35 -9.49 2.15
C SER A 14 4.53 -8.62 2.55
N TRP A 15 4.33 -7.29 2.41
CA TRP A 15 5.35 -6.32 2.79
C TRP A 15 4.69 -5.00 3.10
N GLU A 16 5.47 -4.10 3.73
CA GLU A 16 5.02 -2.75 4.05
C GLU A 16 5.72 -1.75 3.14
N GLU A 17 4.97 -0.76 2.66
CA GLU A 17 5.54 0.37 1.92
C GLU A 17 5.29 1.65 2.70
N LYS A 18 6.25 2.57 2.65
CA LYS A 18 6.21 3.85 3.34
C LYS A 18 6.26 4.98 2.33
N PHE A 19 5.50 6.06 2.61
CA PHE A 19 5.46 7.24 1.76
C PHE A 19 5.51 8.49 2.61
N GLU A 20 6.36 9.43 2.26
CA GLU A 20 6.42 10.72 2.93
C GLU A 20 5.38 11.68 2.38
N SER A 21 5.05 11.55 1.09
CA SER A 21 4.09 12.41 0.40
C SER A 21 2.75 11.72 0.25
N TYR A 22 1.69 12.43 0.61
CA TYR A 22 0.33 11.94 0.43
C TYR A 22 0.03 11.66 -1.05
N TYR A 23 0.59 12.47 -1.94
CA TYR A 23 0.40 12.31 -3.39
C TYR A 23 0.87 10.93 -3.87
N PHE A 24 2.09 10.54 -3.50
CA PHE A 24 2.65 9.24 -3.89
C PHE A 24 1.93 8.09 -3.21
N PHE A 25 1.56 8.26 -1.95
CA PHE A 25 0.79 7.29 -1.20
C PHE A 25 -0.55 6.99 -1.91
N ARG A 26 -1.30 8.04 -2.24
CA ARG A 26 -2.59 7.91 -2.90
C ARG A 26 -2.44 7.29 -4.30
N LYS A 27 -1.43 7.70 -5.03
CA LYS A 27 -1.14 7.15 -6.36
C LYS A 27 -0.89 5.66 -6.30
N ARG A 28 -0.10 5.22 -5.32
CA ARG A 28 0.20 3.80 -5.14
C ARG A 28 -1.04 3.00 -4.77
N VAL A 29 -1.82 3.50 -3.82
CA VAL A 29 -3.06 2.84 -3.38
C VAL A 29 -4.04 2.69 -4.55
N THR A 30 -4.19 3.73 -5.36
CA THR A 30 -5.05 3.69 -6.54
C THR A 30 -4.58 2.63 -7.53
N LYS A 31 -3.27 2.56 -7.77
CA LYS A 31 -2.68 1.58 -8.67
C LYS A 31 -2.91 0.15 -8.16
N LEU A 32 -2.74 -0.06 -6.86
CA LEU A 32 -2.97 -1.37 -6.24
C LEU A 32 -4.45 -1.77 -6.28
N LYS A 33 -5.34 -0.81 -6.21
CA LYS A 33 -6.78 -1.06 -6.30
C LYS A 33 -7.17 -1.75 -7.60
N TYR A 34 -6.47 -1.44 -8.69
CA TYR A 34 -6.72 -2.04 -9.99
C TYR A 34 -5.88 -3.30 -10.25
N SER A 35 -4.99 -3.65 -9.33
CA SER A 35 -4.20 -4.86 -9.46
C SER A 35 -5.03 -6.08 -9.05
N LYS A 36 -4.94 -7.14 -9.82
CA LYS A 36 -5.61 -8.40 -9.51
C LYS A 36 -4.81 -9.29 -8.56
N LYS A 37 -3.49 -9.07 -8.50
CA LYS A 37 -2.59 -9.90 -7.69
C LYS A 37 -2.27 -9.29 -6.34
N LEU A 38 -2.22 -7.97 -6.26
CA LEU A 38 -1.82 -7.24 -5.05
C LEU A 38 -3.05 -6.66 -4.37
N VAL A 39 -3.08 -6.80 -3.05
CA VAL A 39 -4.18 -6.30 -2.21
C VAL A 39 -3.60 -5.48 -1.08
N VAL A 40 -4.20 -4.33 -0.82
CA VAL A 40 -3.86 -3.53 0.35
C VAL A 40 -4.65 -4.09 1.54
N THR A 41 -3.94 -4.68 2.50
CA THR A 41 -4.58 -5.30 3.67
C THR A 41 -4.80 -4.31 4.80
N SER A 42 -3.93 -3.29 4.92
CA SER A 42 -4.14 -2.26 5.92
C SER A 42 -3.47 -0.96 5.48
N ARG A 43 -3.98 0.15 6.03
CA ARG A 43 -3.43 1.49 5.79
C ARG A 43 -3.34 2.22 7.11
N SER A 44 -2.27 2.97 7.30
CA SER A 44 -2.13 3.80 8.49
C SER A 44 -1.39 5.09 8.11
N SER A 45 -1.59 6.12 8.92
CA SER A 45 -0.88 7.37 8.75
C SER A 45 -0.43 7.87 10.13
N LEU A 46 0.78 8.41 10.17
CA LEU A 46 1.29 9.09 11.34
C LEU A 46 1.23 10.57 11.09
N ILE A 47 0.43 11.25 11.90
CA ILE A 47 0.36 12.69 11.90
C ILE A 47 1.26 13.16 13.04
N GLY A 48 2.43 13.56 12.66
CA GLY A 48 3.43 14.03 13.63
C GLY A 48 3.39 15.51 13.76
#